data_b474fbaeacbb212298065de35a33f971
#
_entry.id   b474fbaeacbb212298065de35a33f971
#
_cell.length_a   1.000
_cell.length_b   1.000
_cell.length_c   1.000
_cell.angle_alpha   90.00
_cell.angle_beta   90.00
_cell.angle_gamma   90.00
#
_symmetry.space_group_name_H-M   'P 1'
#
loop_
_entity.id
_entity.type
_entity.pdbx_description
1 polymer ?
#
loop_
_entity_poly.entity_id
_entity_poly.type
_entity_poly.pdbx_seq_one_letter_code
_entity_poly.pdbx_strand_id
1 'polypeptide(L)'
;MTLTPRFETPYERSGVLVPGMPVLEPGVERYPVPGGGSRAVAVEAGDEIAVLDPQGLQQGELVIFAPDGRSDAGMLGASGAGRPEGVIAALSGGTPSGARVARALDTAGFDLGRADAVRIFDEGSRPGDMARFHAACDGLVILAAPGGPMRPDAQDAPTGLILYVRRASLRNAKGGLKPPDPLADPIHDFNIQPGEARSYEVKKGQYIQILDVQGRECSDFQAFSLRALDKGIERDIDPTTTRTLMGALYPQPGIFSKYWSVDQEPLVEIVQDTCGRHDTFGLACTARYYEELGYP
;
A
#
# COMPACT_ATOMS: atom_id res chain seq x y z
N MET A 1 18.80 18.07 -37.23
CA MET A 1 18.51 19.12 -36.25
C MET A 1 17.81 18.45 -35.09
N THR A 2 18.56 18.01 -34.11
CA THR A 2 18.09 17.21 -32.98
C THR A 2 17.56 18.20 -31.93
N LEU A 3 16.26 18.21 -31.74
CA LEU A 3 15.63 18.96 -30.65
C LEU A 3 15.86 18.19 -29.36
N THR A 4 16.89 18.53 -28.62
CA THR A 4 17.05 18.13 -27.23
C THR A 4 16.13 18.99 -26.39
N PRO A 5 15.15 18.43 -25.66
CA PRO A 5 14.35 19.22 -24.74
C PRO A 5 15.28 19.70 -23.60
N ARG A 6 15.54 20.97 -23.52
CA ARG A 6 16.18 21.58 -22.35
C ARG A 6 15.12 21.75 -21.27
N PHE A 7 15.14 20.88 -20.29
CA PHE A 7 14.49 21.12 -19.00
C PHE A 7 15.46 21.93 -18.12
N GLU A 8 15.53 23.22 -18.34
CA GLU A 8 16.46 24.13 -17.63
C GLU A 8 15.81 24.90 -16.49
N THR A 9 14.69 24.50 -15.98
CA THR A 9 14.21 25.11 -14.74
C THR A 9 14.17 24.06 -13.66
N PRO A 10 14.88 24.23 -12.53
CA PRO A 10 14.53 23.51 -11.34
C PRO A 10 13.08 23.90 -11.06
N TYR A 11 12.15 22.97 -11.26
CA TYR A 11 10.82 23.15 -10.75
C TYR A 11 10.98 23.42 -9.25
N GLU A 12 10.74 24.66 -8.82
CA GLU A 12 10.39 24.88 -7.44
C GLU A 12 9.31 23.85 -7.14
N ARG A 13 9.59 22.99 -6.21
CA ARG A 13 8.65 21.97 -5.77
C ARG A 13 7.43 22.72 -5.22
N SER A 14 6.49 23.04 -6.09
CA SER A 14 5.15 23.36 -5.65
C SER A 14 4.73 22.19 -4.79
N GLY A 15 4.04 22.39 -3.68
CA GLY A 15 3.56 21.31 -2.81
C GLY A 15 2.60 20.33 -3.50
N VAL A 16 2.47 20.40 -4.80
CA VAL A 16 1.76 19.45 -5.66
C VAL A 16 2.75 18.34 -6.00
N LEU A 17 2.42 17.11 -5.62
CA LEU A 17 3.15 15.92 -6.04
C LEU A 17 3.22 15.92 -7.57
N VAL A 18 4.42 16.10 -8.10
CA VAL A 18 4.67 15.98 -9.55
C VAL A 18 4.32 14.53 -9.93
N PRO A 19 3.46 14.31 -10.93
CA PRO A 19 3.20 12.97 -11.42
C PRO A 19 4.50 12.31 -11.85
N GLY A 20 4.87 11.27 -11.17
CA GLY A 20 6.09 10.52 -11.40
C GLY A 20 6.21 9.43 -10.36
N MET A 21 6.95 8.39 -10.66
CA MET A 21 7.24 7.35 -9.67
C MET A 21 8.36 7.83 -8.74
N PRO A 22 8.09 8.22 -7.48
CA PRO A 22 9.16 8.56 -6.57
C PRO A 22 9.99 7.31 -6.33
N VAL A 23 11.27 7.38 -6.63
CA VAL A 23 12.23 6.36 -6.20
C VAL A 23 12.36 6.51 -4.69
N LEU A 24 11.96 5.48 -3.95
CA LEU A 24 12.17 5.45 -2.51
C LEU A 24 13.66 5.19 -2.22
N GLU A 25 14.17 5.87 -1.22
CA GLU A 25 15.51 5.56 -0.71
C GLU A 25 15.52 4.15 -0.11
N PRO A 26 16.66 3.44 -0.13
CA PRO A 26 16.78 2.16 0.56
C PRO A 26 16.31 2.26 2.00
N GLY A 27 15.51 1.30 2.45
CA GLY A 27 14.96 1.28 3.80
C GLY A 27 13.73 2.16 4.03
N VAL A 28 13.25 2.84 3.01
CA VAL A 28 11.98 3.58 3.08
C VAL A 28 10.88 2.74 2.45
N GLU A 29 9.84 2.48 3.23
CA GLU A 29 8.63 1.79 2.82
C GLU A 29 7.49 2.81 2.68
N ARG A 30 6.59 2.60 1.74
CA ARG A 30 5.45 3.48 1.48
C ARG A 30 4.14 2.69 1.55
N TYR A 31 3.25 3.16 2.38
CA TYR A 31 1.95 2.53 2.63
C TYR A 31 0.82 3.53 2.38
N PRO A 32 0.10 3.44 1.26
CA PRO A 32 -1.10 4.24 1.05
C PRO A 32 -2.20 3.85 2.03
N VAL A 33 -2.89 4.85 2.55
CA VAL A 33 -4.07 4.71 3.41
C VAL A 33 -5.23 5.38 2.69
N PRO A 34 -6.21 4.63 2.20
CA PRO A 34 -7.34 5.23 1.49
C PRO A 34 -8.21 6.06 2.43
N GLY A 35 -8.87 7.07 1.88
CA GLY A 35 -9.86 7.87 2.61
C GLY A 35 -10.97 6.99 3.19
N GLY A 36 -11.36 7.21 4.43
CA GLY A 36 -12.27 6.36 5.19
C GLY A 36 -11.68 5.00 5.61
N GLY A 37 -10.41 4.75 5.30
CA GLY A 37 -9.73 3.49 5.59
C GLY A 37 -8.63 3.58 6.64
N SER A 38 -7.97 2.44 6.85
CA SER A 38 -6.85 2.33 7.79
C SER A 38 -5.79 1.36 7.30
N ARG A 39 -4.59 1.48 7.84
CA ARG A 39 -3.45 0.61 7.59
C ARG A 39 -2.72 0.29 8.87
N ALA A 40 -2.35 -0.98 9.06
CA ALA A 40 -1.48 -1.41 10.14
C ALA A 40 -0.11 -1.80 9.57
N VAL A 41 0.95 -1.37 10.22
CA VAL A 41 2.34 -1.62 9.81
C VAL A 41 3.17 -1.92 11.05
N ALA A 42 3.93 -3.02 11.03
CA ALA A 42 4.89 -3.33 12.07
C ALA A 42 6.07 -2.35 12.00
N VAL A 43 6.52 -1.88 13.14
CA VAL A 43 7.69 -0.99 13.29
C VAL A 43 8.67 -1.57 14.30
N GLU A 44 9.93 -1.20 14.16
CA GLU A 44 11.00 -1.54 15.09
C GLU A 44 11.46 -0.27 15.83
N ALA A 45 12.05 -0.45 17.00
CA ALA A 45 12.60 0.65 17.76
C ALA A 45 13.61 1.46 16.93
N GLY A 46 13.43 2.77 16.89
CA GLY A 46 14.25 3.69 16.11
C GLY A 46 13.76 3.94 14.68
N ASP A 47 12.73 3.23 14.20
CA ASP A 47 12.12 3.53 12.88
C ASP A 47 11.56 4.95 12.88
N GLU A 48 11.79 5.66 11.76
CA GLU A 48 11.13 6.94 11.50
C GLU A 48 9.81 6.72 10.78
N ILE A 49 8.77 7.35 11.26
CA ILE A 49 7.43 7.29 10.70
C ILE A 49 7.08 8.68 10.18
N ALA A 50 6.67 8.78 8.93
CA ALA A 50 6.17 10.02 8.36
C ALA A 50 4.81 9.80 7.72
N VAL A 51 3.88 10.70 8.00
CA VAL A 51 2.56 10.70 7.39
C VAL A 51 2.44 11.92 6.50
N LEU A 52 2.09 11.73 5.26
CA LEU A 52 1.90 12.76 4.26
C LEU A 52 0.40 12.89 3.95
N ASP A 53 -0.11 14.12 3.97
CA ASP A 53 -1.39 14.49 3.39
C ASP A 53 -1.18 15.01 1.96
N PRO A 54 -1.39 14.17 0.92
CA PRO A 54 -1.06 14.58 -0.44
C PRO A 54 -2.02 15.59 -1.03
N GLN A 55 -3.26 15.65 -0.55
CA GLN A 55 -4.31 16.51 -1.10
C GLN A 55 -4.70 17.67 -0.18
N GLY A 56 -4.29 17.62 1.07
CA GLY A 56 -4.70 18.57 2.10
C GLY A 56 -6.09 18.26 2.68
N LEU A 57 -6.42 18.90 3.79
CA LEU A 57 -7.70 18.86 4.48
C LEU A 57 -8.07 17.48 5.07
N GLN A 58 -7.17 16.48 4.96
CA GLN A 58 -7.42 15.13 5.48
C GLN A 58 -6.87 14.99 6.89
N GLN A 59 -7.75 14.85 7.83
CA GLN A 59 -7.36 14.46 9.19
C GLN A 59 -6.81 13.04 9.20
N GLY A 60 -5.82 12.81 10.06
CA GLY A 60 -5.25 11.51 10.30
C GLY A 60 -5.30 11.15 11.78
N GLU A 61 -5.42 9.86 12.06
CA GLU A 61 -5.34 9.35 13.41
C GLU A 61 -4.39 8.16 13.47
N LEU A 62 -3.39 8.26 14.34
CA LEU A 62 -2.31 7.29 14.48
C LEU A 62 -2.36 6.66 15.87
N VAL A 63 -2.17 5.34 15.93
CA VAL A 63 -2.06 4.57 17.18
C VAL A 63 -0.85 3.66 17.09
N ILE A 64 -0.14 3.47 18.19
CA ILE A 64 0.90 2.45 18.31
C ILE A 64 0.56 1.48 19.42
N PHE A 65 0.80 0.20 19.20
CA PHE A 65 0.79 -0.86 20.20
C PHE A 65 2.18 -1.46 20.34
N ALA A 66 2.69 -1.54 21.54
CA ALA A 66 3.84 -2.37 21.85
C ALA A 66 3.47 -3.85 21.81
N PRO A 67 4.46 -4.79 21.73
CA PRO A 67 4.18 -6.23 21.69
C PRO A 67 3.41 -6.77 22.90
N ASP A 68 3.46 -6.08 24.03
CA ASP A 68 2.72 -6.42 25.26
C ASP A 68 1.27 -5.88 25.27
N GLY A 69 0.83 -5.25 24.18
CA GLY A 69 -0.52 -4.70 24.02
C GLY A 69 -0.72 -3.31 24.63
N ARG A 70 0.30 -2.69 25.22
CA ARG A 70 0.21 -1.31 25.68
C ARG A 70 0.16 -0.35 24.48
N SER A 71 -0.66 0.68 24.62
CA SER A 71 -0.73 1.78 23.67
C SER A 71 -0.53 3.09 24.38
N ASP A 72 0.45 3.87 23.93
CA ASP A 72 0.81 5.17 24.50
C ASP A 72 1.43 6.04 23.39
N ALA A 73 0.84 7.20 23.15
CA ALA A 73 1.34 8.17 22.18
C ALA A 73 2.80 8.58 22.41
N GLY A 74 3.27 8.53 23.66
CA GLY A 74 4.68 8.78 24.01
C GLY A 74 5.66 7.83 23.33
N MET A 75 5.22 6.62 22.92
CA MET A 75 6.04 5.70 22.12
C MET A 75 6.34 6.22 20.71
N LEU A 76 5.60 7.23 20.25
CA LEU A 76 5.83 7.95 19.00
C LEU A 76 6.49 9.32 19.23
N GLY A 77 6.84 9.66 20.48
CA GLY A 77 7.31 10.99 20.83
C GLY A 77 6.23 12.07 20.73
N ALA A 78 4.97 11.69 20.82
CA ALA A 78 3.83 12.57 20.65
C ALA A 78 2.98 12.66 21.92
N SER A 79 2.08 13.64 21.96
CA SER A 79 1.07 13.74 23.00
C SER A 79 -0.19 13.01 22.60
N GLY A 80 -0.77 12.26 23.52
CA GLY A 80 -2.02 11.56 23.30
C GLY A 80 -3.22 12.51 23.21
N ALA A 81 -4.18 12.11 22.41
CA ALA A 81 -5.45 12.81 22.19
C ALA A 81 -6.65 11.97 22.68
N GLY A 82 -6.37 10.91 23.42
CA GLY A 82 -7.37 9.99 23.96
C GLY A 82 -7.80 8.92 22.98
N ARG A 83 -9.01 8.45 23.12
CA ARG A 83 -9.54 7.30 22.39
C ARG A 83 -9.48 7.48 20.87
N PRO A 84 -9.06 6.43 20.12
CA PRO A 84 -8.88 6.47 18.66
C PRO A 84 -10.21 6.29 17.90
N GLU A 85 -11.07 7.29 17.95
CA GLU A 85 -12.40 7.26 17.35
C GLU A 85 -12.34 7.08 15.82
N GLY A 86 -11.37 7.73 15.15
CA GLY A 86 -11.17 7.64 13.71
C GLY A 86 -10.68 6.26 13.28
N VAL A 87 -9.73 5.66 14.02
CA VAL A 87 -9.28 4.28 13.77
C VAL A 87 -10.44 3.31 13.99
N ILE A 88 -11.17 3.44 15.10
CA ILE A 88 -12.33 2.58 15.41
C ILE A 88 -13.37 2.68 14.30
N ALA A 89 -13.70 3.87 13.84
CA ALA A 89 -14.65 4.08 12.76
C ALA A 89 -14.18 3.44 11.43
N ALA A 90 -12.92 3.62 11.05
CA ALA A 90 -12.34 3.02 9.86
C ALA A 90 -12.35 1.48 9.90
N LEU A 91 -12.15 0.89 11.09
CA LEU A 91 -12.21 -0.58 11.25
C LEU A 91 -13.63 -1.13 11.28
N SER A 92 -14.57 -0.36 11.80
CA SER A 92 -15.99 -0.73 11.89
C SER A 92 -16.76 -0.50 10.60
N GLY A 93 -16.20 0.23 9.64
CA GLY A 93 -16.85 0.64 8.41
C GLY A 93 -17.16 -0.49 7.41
N GLY A 94 -16.99 -1.74 7.78
CA GLY A 94 -17.36 -2.92 6.97
C GLY A 94 -16.44 -3.16 5.75
N THR A 95 -15.34 -2.43 5.64
CA THR A 95 -14.38 -2.64 4.55
C THR A 95 -13.57 -3.92 4.78
N PRO A 96 -13.21 -4.67 3.71
CA PRO A 96 -12.36 -5.86 3.86
C PRO A 96 -11.02 -5.58 4.54
N SER A 97 -10.41 -4.42 4.30
CA SER A 97 -9.17 -4.00 4.96
C SER A 97 -9.38 -3.72 6.45
N GLY A 98 -10.44 -2.99 6.81
CA GLY A 98 -10.81 -2.75 8.21
C GLY A 98 -11.04 -4.05 8.97
N ALA A 99 -11.81 -4.97 8.38
CA ALA A 99 -12.08 -6.27 8.97
C ALA A 99 -10.80 -7.12 9.17
N ARG A 100 -9.79 -7.00 8.29
CA ARG A 100 -8.50 -7.67 8.47
C ARG A 100 -7.69 -7.07 9.60
N VAL A 101 -7.57 -5.76 9.65
CA VAL A 101 -6.87 -5.07 10.75
C VAL A 101 -7.54 -5.37 12.09
N ALA A 102 -8.88 -5.32 12.16
CA ALA A 102 -9.63 -5.66 13.35
C ALA A 102 -9.34 -7.09 13.83
N ARG A 103 -9.35 -8.07 12.91
CA ARG A 103 -9.00 -9.46 13.26
C ARG A 103 -7.55 -9.63 13.71
N ALA A 104 -6.61 -8.90 13.08
CA ALA A 104 -5.21 -8.96 13.48
C ALA A 104 -5.03 -8.42 14.91
N LEU A 105 -5.70 -7.32 15.25
CA LEU A 105 -5.70 -6.76 16.60
C LEU A 105 -6.32 -7.73 17.62
N ASP A 106 -7.45 -8.32 17.28
CA ASP A 106 -8.15 -9.30 18.12
C ASP A 106 -7.28 -10.55 18.37
N THR A 107 -6.62 -11.05 17.30
CA THR A 107 -5.69 -12.18 17.41
C THR A 107 -4.46 -11.84 18.26
N ALA A 108 -3.96 -10.61 18.18
CA ALA A 108 -2.84 -10.14 19.00
C ALA A 108 -3.27 -9.78 20.43
N GLY A 109 -4.56 -9.73 20.73
CA GLY A 109 -5.10 -9.31 22.02
C GLY A 109 -4.99 -7.81 22.28
N PHE A 110 -4.93 -6.99 21.25
CA PHE A 110 -4.81 -5.54 21.36
C PHE A 110 -6.20 -4.89 21.48
N ASP A 111 -6.38 -4.08 22.51
CA ASP A 111 -7.64 -3.39 22.81
C ASP A 111 -7.61 -1.92 22.35
N LEU A 112 -8.24 -1.64 21.21
CA LEU A 112 -8.40 -0.27 20.73
C LEU A 112 -9.19 0.64 21.68
N GLY A 113 -10.03 0.09 22.51
CA GLY A 113 -10.78 0.88 23.50
C GLY A 113 -9.90 1.53 24.56
N ARG A 114 -8.70 0.98 24.76
CA ARG A 114 -7.68 1.48 25.70
C ARG A 114 -6.50 2.18 25.02
N ALA A 115 -6.53 2.25 23.70
CA ALA A 115 -5.46 2.86 22.95
C ALA A 115 -5.49 4.38 23.06
N ASP A 116 -4.31 4.99 22.98
CA ASP A 116 -4.13 6.44 23.00
C ASP A 116 -3.74 6.90 21.58
N ALA A 117 -4.59 7.73 21.00
CA ALA A 117 -4.43 8.21 19.63
C ALA A 117 -3.54 9.45 19.56
N VAL A 118 -2.84 9.58 18.45
CA VAL A 118 -2.24 10.84 18.02
C VAL A 118 -3.05 11.36 16.84
N ARG A 119 -3.66 12.53 16.97
CA ARG A 119 -4.35 13.21 15.90
C ARG A 119 -3.36 14.06 15.12
N ILE A 120 -3.40 13.91 13.82
CA ILE A 120 -2.52 14.60 12.88
C ILE A 120 -3.36 15.26 11.81
N PHE A 121 -2.90 16.41 11.39
CA PHE A 121 -3.62 17.28 10.47
C PHE A 121 -4.98 17.74 11.01
N ASP A 122 -5.47 18.80 10.45
CA ASP A 122 -6.78 19.38 10.74
C ASP A 122 -7.44 19.85 9.44
N GLU A 123 -8.58 20.49 9.57
CA GLU A 123 -9.31 21.06 8.44
C GLU A 123 -8.56 22.18 7.70
N GLY A 124 -7.40 22.61 8.21
CA GLY A 124 -6.51 23.60 7.60
C GLY A 124 -5.26 23.00 6.97
N SER A 125 -5.08 21.67 7.00
CA SER A 125 -3.90 21.05 6.39
C SER A 125 -3.84 21.31 4.90
N ARG A 126 -2.60 21.46 4.40
CA ARG A 126 -2.34 21.80 2.99
C ARG A 126 -1.83 20.59 2.22
N PRO A 127 -2.02 20.56 0.89
CA PRO A 127 -1.39 19.55 0.07
C PRO A 127 0.13 19.48 0.31
N GLY A 128 0.60 18.29 0.69
CA GLY A 128 2.00 18.03 0.99
C GLY A 128 2.42 18.21 2.44
N ASP A 129 1.50 18.57 3.35
CA ASP A 129 1.78 18.62 4.78
C ASP A 129 2.21 17.24 5.29
N MET A 130 3.19 17.23 6.21
CA MET A 130 3.82 16.01 6.70
C MET A 130 4.04 16.07 8.21
N ALA A 131 3.54 15.03 8.89
CA ALA A 131 3.81 14.77 10.29
C ALA A 131 4.89 13.69 10.43
N ARG A 132 5.80 13.83 11.41
CA ARG A 132 6.93 12.92 11.62
C ARG A 132 6.99 12.44 13.06
N PHE A 133 7.33 11.17 13.23
CA PHE A 133 7.41 10.47 14.50
C PHE A 133 8.60 9.51 14.51
N HIS A 134 8.96 9.03 15.69
CA HIS A 134 9.96 7.98 15.89
C HIS A 134 9.35 6.89 16.76
N ALA A 135 9.51 5.64 16.34
CA ALA A 135 9.12 4.50 17.16
C ALA A 135 10.13 4.30 18.29
N ALA A 136 9.72 4.50 19.54
CA ALA A 136 10.57 4.27 20.70
C ALA A 136 10.74 2.77 21.04
N CYS A 137 9.89 1.92 20.50
CA CYS A 137 9.91 0.47 20.73
C CYS A 137 9.40 -0.26 19.47
N ASP A 138 9.64 -1.57 19.43
CA ASP A 138 8.98 -2.45 18.48
C ASP A 138 7.48 -2.40 18.71
N GLY A 139 6.70 -2.51 17.63
CA GLY A 139 5.26 -2.43 17.78
C GLY A 139 4.48 -2.51 16.47
N LEU A 140 3.18 -2.28 16.59
CA LEU A 140 2.24 -2.19 15.48
C LEU A 140 1.69 -0.76 15.42
N VAL A 141 1.97 -0.05 14.36
CA VAL A 141 1.40 1.27 14.10
C VAL A 141 0.17 1.12 13.22
N ILE A 142 -0.90 1.82 13.58
CA ILE A 142 -2.14 1.87 12.80
C ILE A 142 -2.39 3.33 12.45
N LEU A 143 -2.48 3.62 11.16
CA LEU A 143 -2.91 4.92 10.65
C LEU A 143 -4.29 4.79 10.03
N ALA A 144 -5.19 5.68 10.39
CA ALA A 144 -6.47 5.88 9.74
C ALA A 144 -6.52 7.25 9.06
N ALA A 145 -7.19 7.30 7.91
CA ALA A 145 -7.66 8.52 7.25
C ALA A 145 -9.19 8.60 7.46
N PRO A 146 -9.65 9.08 8.63
CA PRO A 146 -11.06 9.02 8.97
C PRO A 146 -11.90 9.89 8.02
N GLY A 147 -13.14 9.49 7.83
CA GLY A 147 -14.11 10.20 7.03
C GLY A 147 -15.27 9.29 6.71
N GLY A 148 -16.42 9.89 6.51
CA GLY A 148 -17.65 9.21 6.13
C GLY A 148 -17.86 9.19 4.62
N PRO A 149 -18.97 8.61 4.14
CA PRO A 149 -19.36 8.73 2.74
C PRO A 149 -19.59 10.22 2.39
N MET A 150 -19.27 10.56 1.15
CA MET A 150 -19.53 11.90 0.62
C MET A 150 -21.01 12.27 0.80
N ARG A 151 -21.24 13.43 1.36
CA ARG A 151 -22.59 13.95 1.55
C ARG A 151 -23.02 14.76 0.34
N PRO A 152 -24.28 14.60 -0.14
CA PRO A 152 -24.75 15.35 -1.30
C PRO A 152 -24.73 16.87 -1.13
N ASP A 153 -24.85 17.35 0.13
CA ASP A 153 -24.88 18.75 0.49
C ASP A 153 -23.48 19.37 0.71
N ALA A 154 -22.48 18.56 0.99
CA ALA A 154 -21.12 19.02 1.26
C ALA A 154 -20.12 18.64 0.15
N GLN A 155 -20.35 17.55 -0.55
CA GLN A 155 -19.50 17.00 -1.60
C GLN A 155 -18.03 16.75 -1.14
N ASP A 156 -17.84 16.60 0.15
CA ASP A 156 -16.54 16.32 0.76
C ASP A 156 -16.38 14.81 0.87
N ALA A 157 -15.41 14.27 0.13
CA ALA A 157 -15.00 12.87 0.26
C ALA A 157 -13.72 12.80 1.07
N PRO A 158 -13.54 11.80 1.96
CA PRO A 158 -12.29 11.59 2.62
C PRO A 158 -11.21 11.26 1.58
N THR A 159 -10.08 11.94 1.67
CA THR A 159 -8.92 11.69 0.83
C THR A 159 -7.96 10.70 1.48
N GLY A 160 -6.98 10.20 0.72
CA GLY A 160 -6.01 9.27 1.26
C GLY A 160 -4.85 9.95 1.96
N LEU A 161 -4.24 9.24 2.90
CA LEU A 161 -2.95 9.58 3.48
C LEU A 161 -1.87 8.62 2.98
N ILE A 162 -0.62 8.99 3.13
CA ILE A 162 0.51 8.11 2.83
C ILE A 162 1.36 7.98 4.09
N LEU A 163 1.54 6.74 4.54
CA LEU A 163 2.45 6.40 5.61
C LEU A 163 3.79 5.98 5.02
N TYR A 164 4.85 6.62 5.45
CA TYR A 164 6.22 6.20 5.18
C TYR A 164 6.84 5.67 6.45
N VAL A 165 7.57 4.58 6.32
CA VAL A 165 8.41 4.03 7.40
C VAL A 165 9.83 3.97 6.88
N ARG A 166 10.74 4.69 7.53
CA ARG A 166 12.18 4.59 7.30
C ARG A 166 12.75 3.68 8.37
N ARG A 167 13.25 2.54 7.97
CA ARG A 167 13.83 1.56 8.87
C ARG A 167 15.11 2.06 9.50
N ALA A 168 15.21 2.01 10.83
CA ALA A 168 16.41 2.38 11.58
C ALA A 168 17.57 1.42 11.30
N SER A 169 17.27 0.15 11.11
CA SER A 169 18.25 -0.88 10.77
C SER A 169 18.00 -1.39 9.37
N LEU A 170 18.84 -1.01 8.44
CA LEU A 170 19.01 -1.76 7.19
C LEU A 170 19.66 -3.07 7.57
N ARG A 171 18.86 -4.08 7.82
CA ARG A 171 19.35 -5.43 8.18
C ARG A 171 20.27 -5.90 7.06
N ASN A 172 21.57 -5.82 7.31
CA ASN A 172 22.69 -6.09 6.45
C ASN A 172 23.04 -4.96 5.46
N ALA A 173 24.05 -4.20 5.80
CA ALA A 173 24.81 -3.42 4.83
C ALA A 173 25.37 -4.28 3.66
N LYS A 174 25.21 -5.59 3.70
CA LYS A 174 25.61 -6.56 2.67
C LYS A 174 24.46 -7.33 2.02
N GLY A 175 23.20 -7.20 2.44
CA GLY A 175 22.15 -8.13 2.00
C GLY A 175 20.78 -7.56 1.76
N GLY A 176 20.54 -6.29 1.91
CA GLY A 176 19.22 -5.73 1.64
C GLY A 176 18.23 -5.86 2.81
N LEU A 177 17.06 -5.29 2.62
CA LEU A 177 15.94 -5.35 3.56
C LEU A 177 15.46 -6.79 3.72
N LYS A 178 15.13 -7.18 4.95
CA LYS A 178 14.40 -8.42 5.16
C LYS A 178 13.02 -8.28 4.48
N PRO A 179 12.66 -9.18 3.55
CA PRO A 179 11.30 -9.19 3.02
C PRO A 179 10.28 -9.34 4.14
N PRO A 180 9.05 -8.84 3.97
CA PRO A 180 7.97 -9.10 4.91
C PRO A 180 7.81 -10.61 5.13
N ASP A 181 7.54 -10.99 6.36
CA ASP A 181 7.26 -12.40 6.66
C ASP A 181 6.03 -12.85 5.87
N PRO A 182 6.02 -14.09 5.37
CA PRO A 182 4.87 -14.62 4.64
C PRO A 182 3.61 -14.62 5.53
N LEU A 183 2.46 -14.35 4.91
CA LEU A 183 1.17 -14.36 5.60
C LEU A 183 0.66 -15.76 5.95
N ALA A 184 1.31 -16.78 5.42
CA ALA A 184 1.05 -18.20 5.70
C ALA A 184 2.34 -19.01 5.45
N ASP A 185 2.37 -20.25 5.90
CA ASP A 185 3.50 -21.15 5.64
C ASP A 185 3.68 -21.36 4.12
N PRO A 186 4.88 -21.10 3.57
CA PRO A 186 5.14 -21.26 2.15
C PRO A 186 5.00 -22.72 1.72
N ILE A 187 4.21 -22.97 0.67
CA ILE A 187 4.10 -24.27 0.02
C ILE A 187 4.97 -24.37 -1.24
N HIS A 188 5.32 -23.21 -1.80
CA HIS A 188 6.25 -23.05 -2.89
C HIS A 188 7.14 -21.85 -2.59
N ASP A 189 8.44 -22.01 -2.82
CA ASP A 189 9.43 -20.94 -2.76
C ASP A 189 10.43 -21.18 -3.88
N PHE A 190 10.49 -20.23 -4.83
CA PHE A 190 11.40 -20.33 -5.97
C PHE A 190 11.79 -18.94 -6.48
N ASN A 191 12.97 -18.86 -7.04
CA ASN A 191 13.47 -17.66 -7.66
C ASN A 191 13.21 -17.70 -9.17
N ILE A 192 12.72 -16.59 -9.73
CA ILE A 192 12.55 -16.39 -11.17
C ILE A 192 13.74 -15.54 -11.63
N GLN A 193 14.55 -16.10 -12.53
CA GLN A 193 15.71 -15.39 -13.07
C GLN A 193 15.27 -14.37 -14.14
N PRO A 194 16.09 -13.33 -14.40
CA PRO A 194 15.84 -12.43 -15.51
C PRO A 194 15.58 -13.18 -16.83
N GLY A 195 14.52 -12.81 -17.52
CA GLY A 195 14.10 -13.45 -18.78
C GLY A 195 13.36 -14.80 -18.63
N GLU A 196 13.08 -15.23 -17.40
CA GLU A 196 12.29 -16.42 -17.13
C GLU A 196 10.85 -16.09 -16.75
N ALA A 197 9.96 -17.07 -16.94
CA ALA A 197 8.60 -17.06 -16.44
C ALA A 197 8.28 -18.39 -15.73
N ARG A 198 7.42 -18.31 -14.71
CA ARG A 198 6.93 -19.47 -13.98
C ARG A 198 5.42 -19.42 -13.86
N SER A 199 4.77 -20.56 -14.06
CA SER A 199 3.34 -20.74 -13.82
C SER A 199 3.11 -21.75 -12.69
N TYR A 200 2.09 -21.51 -11.89
CA TYR A 200 1.68 -22.39 -10.79
C TYR A 200 0.21 -22.20 -10.47
N GLU A 201 -0.38 -23.20 -9.88
CA GLU A 201 -1.78 -23.16 -9.46
C GLU A 201 -1.93 -22.59 -8.06
N VAL A 202 -2.93 -21.74 -7.87
CA VAL A 202 -3.27 -21.13 -6.59
C VAL A 202 -4.76 -21.35 -6.31
N LYS A 203 -5.07 -21.78 -5.11
CA LYS A 203 -6.45 -22.01 -4.67
C LYS A 203 -6.98 -20.78 -3.93
N LYS A 204 -8.30 -20.61 -3.96
CA LYS A 204 -8.97 -19.55 -3.19
C LYS A 204 -8.55 -19.61 -1.71
N GLY A 205 -8.12 -18.47 -1.19
CA GLY A 205 -7.68 -18.32 0.19
C GLY A 205 -6.17 -18.51 0.41
N GLN A 206 -5.42 -18.92 -0.62
CA GLN A 206 -3.97 -18.92 -0.57
C GLN A 206 -3.39 -17.55 -0.90
N TYR A 207 -2.17 -17.30 -0.46
CA TYR A 207 -1.44 -16.06 -0.70
C TYR A 207 -0.36 -16.27 -1.76
N ILE A 208 -0.17 -15.27 -2.58
CA ILE A 208 0.98 -15.12 -3.48
C ILE A 208 1.79 -13.95 -2.94
N GLN A 209 3.07 -14.16 -2.70
CA GLN A 209 4.00 -13.10 -2.33
C GLN A 209 5.05 -12.98 -3.43
N ILE A 210 5.17 -11.80 -4.00
CA ILE A 210 6.18 -11.47 -5.01
C ILE A 210 7.20 -10.57 -4.35
N LEU A 211 8.47 -10.95 -4.40
CA LEU A 211 9.58 -10.26 -3.78
C LEU A 211 10.57 -9.81 -4.84
N ASP A 212 10.83 -8.52 -4.93
CA ASP A 212 11.97 -8.00 -5.66
C ASP A 212 13.19 -8.02 -4.72
N VAL A 213 13.96 -9.11 -4.83
CA VAL A 213 15.05 -9.43 -3.88
C VAL A 213 16.21 -8.44 -3.98
N GLN A 214 16.49 -7.94 -5.17
CA GLN A 214 17.61 -7.01 -5.42
C GLN A 214 17.16 -5.57 -5.54
N GLY A 215 15.88 -5.34 -5.71
CA GLY A 215 15.31 -4.05 -6.01
C GLY A 215 15.53 -3.61 -7.46
N ARG A 216 14.66 -2.70 -7.94
CA ARG A 216 14.73 -2.11 -9.29
C ARG A 216 14.38 -3.05 -10.44
N GLU A 217 13.82 -4.22 -10.13
CA GLU A 217 13.31 -5.13 -11.15
C GLU A 217 11.80 -4.97 -11.32
N CYS A 218 11.36 -5.13 -12.55
CA CYS A 218 9.96 -5.20 -12.90
C CYS A 218 9.60 -6.67 -13.15
N SER A 219 8.48 -7.13 -12.59
CA SER A 219 7.94 -8.45 -12.87
C SER A 219 6.55 -8.33 -13.48
N ASP A 220 6.33 -8.99 -14.59
CA ASP A 220 5.02 -9.12 -15.18
C ASP A 220 4.22 -10.18 -14.43
N PHE A 221 2.96 -9.88 -14.13
CA PHE A 221 2.08 -10.77 -13.39
C PHE A 221 0.79 -11.01 -14.17
N GLN A 222 0.47 -12.28 -14.37
CA GLN A 222 -0.78 -12.74 -14.98
C GLN A 222 -1.48 -13.72 -14.05
N ALA A 223 -2.79 -13.69 -14.03
CA ALA A 223 -3.60 -14.68 -13.33
C ALA A 223 -4.80 -15.08 -14.19
N PHE A 224 -5.01 -16.38 -14.31
CA PHE A 224 -6.07 -16.97 -15.12
C PHE A 224 -7.08 -17.70 -14.23
N SER A 225 -8.34 -17.66 -14.60
CA SER A 225 -9.36 -18.51 -13.99
C SER A 225 -9.18 -19.97 -14.42
N LEU A 226 -8.67 -20.82 -13.55
CA LEU A 226 -8.47 -22.23 -13.86
C LEU A 226 -9.79 -22.92 -14.27
N ARG A 227 -10.90 -22.56 -13.63
CA ARG A 227 -12.24 -23.09 -13.98
C ARG A 227 -12.69 -22.72 -15.40
N ALA A 228 -12.23 -21.60 -15.93
CA ALA A 228 -12.49 -21.21 -17.30
C ALA A 228 -11.55 -21.95 -18.25
N LEU A 229 -10.28 -22.07 -17.92
CA LEU A 229 -9.29 -22.83 -18.70
C LEU A 229 -9.69 -24.30 -18.85
N ASP A 230 -10.21 -24.93 -17.82
CA ASP A 230 -10.73 -26.33 -17.85
C ASP A 230 -11.87 -26.49 -18.88
N LYS A 231 -12.53 -25.41 -19.26
CA LYS A 231 -13.59 -25.38 -20.28
C LYS A 231 -13.09 -24.89 -21.64
N GLY A 232 -11.78 -24.68 -21.78
CA GLY A 232 -11.19 -24.12 -22.98
C GLY A 232 -11.47 -22.62 -23.19
N ILE A 233 -11.79 -21.91 -22.10
CA ILE A 233 -12.08 -20.47 -22.13
C ILE A 233 -10.96 -19.74 -21.40
N GLU A 234 -10.28 -18.84 -22.09
CA GLU A 234 -9.30 -17.97 -21.47
C GLU A 234 -10.01 -16.82 -20.75
N ARG A 235 -9.72 -16.69 -19.45
CA ARG A 235 -10.17 -15.59 -18.59
C ARG A 235 -9.05 -15.25 -17.63
N ASP A 236 -8.43 -14.13 -17.92
CA ASP A 236 -7.32 -13.59 -17.13
C ASP A 236 -7.70 -12.28 -16.43
N ILE A 237 -6.76 -11.71 -15.73
CA ILE A 237 -6.91 -10.35 -15.18
C ILE A 237 -6.93 -9.34 -16.34
N ASP A 238 -7.96 -8.50 -16.35
CA ASP A 238 -8.15 -7.47 -17.37
C ASP A 238 -7.82 -6.09 -16.80
N PRO A 239 -6.81 -5.39 -17.37
CA PRO A 239 -6.40 -4.08 -16.88
C PRO A 239 -7.51 -3.02 -16.98
N THR A 240 -8.31 -3.05 -18.03
CA THR A 240 -9.37 -2.04 -18.25
C THR A 240 -10.50 -2.21 -17.23
N THR A 241 -10.99 -3.43 -17.07
CA THR A 241 -12.01 -3.77 -16.06
C THR A 241 -11.50 -3.45 -14.66
N THR A 242 -10.25 -3.82 -14.37
CA THR A 242 -9.61 -3.56 -13.08
C THR A 242 -9.57 -2.07 -12.78
N ARG A 243 -9.08 -1.23 -13.69
CA ARG A 243 -9.05 0.23 -13.51
C ARG A 243 -10.43 0.84 -13.36
N THR A 244 -11.37 0.40 -14.17
CA THR A 244 -12.75 0.92 -14.15
C THR A 244 -13.43 0.63 -12.82
N LEU A 245 -13.31 -0.58 -12.31
CA LEU A 245 -13.95 -0.99 -11.06
C LEU A 245 -13.23 -0.44 -9.82
N MET A 246 -11.92 -0.22 -9.89
CA MET A 246 -11.17 0.41 -8.80
C MET A 246 -11.33 1.93 -8.76
N GLY A 247 -11.60 2.56 -9.87
CA GLY A 247 -11.55 4.01 -10.00
C GLY A 247 -10.14 4.60 -9.81
N ALA A 248 -9.09 3.77 -9.95
CA ALA A 248 -7.69 4.15 -9.74
C ALA A 248 -6.77 3.44 -10.73
N LEU A 249 -5.58 4.01 -10.95
CA LEU A 249 -4.59 3.44 -11.87
C LEU A 249 -3.90 2.20 -11.31
N TYR A 250 -3.78 2.11 -9.99
CA TYR A 250 -3.04 1.05 -9.32
C TYR A 250 -3.89 0.41 -8.24
N PRO A 251 -4.07 -0.93 -8.26
CA PRO A 251 -4.68 -1.64 -7.14
C PRO A 251 -3.85 -1.46 -5.88
N GLN A 252 -4.50 -1.08 -4.80
CA GLN A 252 -3.85 -0.89 -3.51
C GLN A 252 -4.65 -1.63 -2.45
N PRO A 253 -4.04 -2.05 -1.33
CA PRO A 253 -4.78 -2.64 -0.23
C PRO A 253 -5.89 -1.69 0.24
N GLY A 254 -7.12 -2.18 0.26
CA GLY A 254 -8.28 -1.37 0.65
C GLY A 254 -9.58 -1.86 0.04
N ILE A 255 -10.54 -0.95 -0.14
CA ILE A 255 -11.89 -1.29 -0.60
C ILE A 255 -11.87 -1.92 -2.02
N PHE A 256 -11.03 -1.41 -2.90
CA PHE A 256 -10.94 -1.81 -4.31
C PHE A 256 -9.57 -2.42 -4.64
N SER A 257 -9.10 -3.33 -3.81
CA SER A 257 -7.78 -3.93 -3.89
C SER A 257 -7.69 -5.16 -4.78
N LYS A 258 -8.53 -5.27 -5.81
CA LYS A 258 -8.66 -6.50 -6.59
C LYS A 258 -8.24 -6.33 -8.02
N TYR A 259 -7.74 -7.42 -8.61
CA TYR A 259 -7.63 -7.58 -10.05
C TYR A 259 -8.81 -8.39 -10.57
N TRP A 260 -9.46 -7.87 -11.59
CA TRP A 260 -10.71 -8.38 -12.14
C TRP A 260 -10.49 -8.96 -13.53
N SER A 261 -11.23 -10.00 -13.86
CA SER A 261 -11.36 -10.47 -15.25
C SER A 261 -12.30 -9.56 -16.04
N VAL A 262 -12.32 -9.76 -17.37
CA VAL A 262 -13.27 -9.11 -18.28
C VAL A 262 -14.74 -9.40 -17.91
N ASP A 263 -15.02 -10.52 -17.28
CA ASP A 263 -16.35 -10.89 -16.79
C ASP A 263 -16.66 -10.27 -15.40
N GLN A 264 -15.82 -9.36 -14.91
CA GLN A 264 -15.93 -8.72 -13.60
C GLN A 264 -15.84 -9.72 -12.42
N GLU A 265 -15.20 -10.86 -12.63
CA GLU A 265 -14.88 -11.81 -11.57
C GLU A 265 -13.55 -11.40 -10.92
N PRO A 266 -13.49 -11.20 -9.58
CA PRO A 266 -12.22 -10.91 -8.91
C PRO A 266 -11.37 -12.17 -8.83
N LEU A 267 -10.20 -12.14 -9.43
CA LEU A 267 -9.27 -13.27 -9.44
C LEU A 267 -8.23 -13.16 -8.31
N VAL A 268 -7.72 -11.97 -8.05
CA VAL A 268 -6.68 -11.71 -7.06
C VAL A 268 -7.04 -10.47 -6.25
N GLU A 269 -6.69 -10.48 -4.96
CA GLU A 269 -6.84 -9.33 -4.07
C GLU A 269 -5.48 -8.97 -3.46
N ILE A 270 -5.10 -7.69 -3.53
CA ILE A 270 -3.90 -7.16 -2.87
C ILE A 270 -4.20 -6.97 -1.39
N VAL A 271 -3.51 -7.71 -0.54
CA VAL A 271 -3.68 -7.66 0.92
C VAL A 271 -2.54 -6.92 1.62
N GLN A 272 -1.37 -6.89 0.99
CA GLN A 272 -0.20 -6.16 1.46
C GLN A 272 0.61 -5.69 0.25
N ASP A 273 1.13 -4.48 0.33
CA ASP A 273 1.92 -3.86 -0.71
C ASP A 273 2.92 -2.90 -0.09
N THR A 274 4.20 -3.16 -0.29
CA THR A 274 5.31 -2.32 0.18
C THR A 274 5.92 -1.48 -0.93
N CYS A 275 5.53 -1.74 -2.18
CA CYS A 275 6.06 -1.10 -3.37
C CYS A 275 5.18 0.07 -3.86
N GLY A 276 3.86 -0.12 -3.90
CA GLY A 276 2.90 0.90 -4.32
C GLY A 276 3.01 1.30 -5.80
N ARG A 277 3.58 0.44 -6.65
CA ARG A 277 3.85 0.74 -8.05
C ARG A 277 3.48 -0.46 -8.90
N HIS A 278 2.26 -0.45 -9.40
CA HIS A 278 1.73 -1.52 -10.23
C HIS A 278 1.15 -0.93 -11.49
N ASP A 279 1.87 -1.06 -12.60
CA ASP A 279 1.37 -0.59 -13.90
C ASP A 279 0.26 -1.52 -14.40
N THR A 280 -0.92 -0.95 -14.63
CA THR A 280 -2.06 -1.64 -15.22
C THR A 280 -2.39 -1.10 -16.62
N PHE A 281 -1.53 -0.29 -17.21
CA PHE A 281 -1.68 0.23 -18.57
C PHE A 281 -0.87 -0.52 -19.59
N GLY A 282 0.36 -0.88 -19.23
CA GLY A 282 1.27 -1.57 -20.09
C GLY A 282 0.83 -3.01 -20.34
N LEU A 283 1.02 -3.48 -21.54
CA LEU A 283 0.99 -4.91 -21.83
C LEU A 283 2.25 -5.56 -21.26
N ALA A 284 2.16 -6.83 -20.88
CA ALA A 284 3.36 -7.62 -20.64
C ALA A 284 4.24 -7.57 -21.89
N CYS A 285 5.56 -7.46 -21.67
CA CYS A 285 6.51 -7.39 -22.78
C CYS A 285 6.47 -8.66 -23.62
N THR A 286 6.25 -8.50 -24.93
CA THR A 286 6.28 -9.60 -25.90
C THR A 286 7.28 -9.32 -26.99
N ALA A 287 7.80 -10.36 -27.62
CA ALA A 287 8.70 -10.21 -28.78
C ALA A 287 8.07 -9.30 -29.84
N ARG A 288 6.80 -9.54 -30.19
CA ARG A 288 6.09 -8.72 -31.16
C ARG A 288 6.00 -7.24 -30.77
N TYR A 289 5.83 -6.93 -29.49
CA TYR A 289 5.81 -5.55 -29.02
C TYR A 289 7.15 -4.86 -29.26
N TYR A 290 8.25 -5.56 -29.03
CA TYR A 290 9.59 -5.03 -29.31
C TYR A 290 9.89 -4.93 -30.82
N GLU A 291 9.44 -5.91 -31.62
CA GLU A 291 9.54 -5.85 -33.10
C GLU A 291 8.81 -4.61 -33.64
N GLU A 292 7.59 -4.32 -33.17
CA GLU A 292 6.82 -3.13 -33.57
C GLU A 292 7.51 -1.82 -33.15
N LEU A 293 8.31 -1.84 -32.09
CA LEU A 293 9.13 -0.70 -31.67
C LEU A 293 10.47 -0.61 -32.43
N GLY A 294 10.76 -1.56 -33.34
CA GLY A 294 11.96 -1.58 -34.17
C GLY A 294 13.17 -2.25 -33.51
N TYR A 295 12.96 -3.05 -32.48
CA TYR A 295 14.00 -3.91 -31.91
C TYR A 295 13.97 -5.28 -32.60
N PRO A 296 15.17 -5.90 -32.84
CA PRO A 296 15.25 -7.22 -33.49
C PRO A 296 14.78 -8.36 -32.57
#